data_22c37b77d732b4f51fc8e48cfa72d258
#
_entry.id   22c37b77d732b4f51fc8e48cfa72d258
#
_cell.length_a   1.000
_cell.length_b   1.000
_cell.length_c   1.000
_cell.angle_alpha   90.00
_cell.angle_beta   90.00
_cell.angle_gamma   90.00
#
_symmetry.space_group_name_H-M   'P 1'
#
loop_
_entity.id
_entity.type
_entity.pdbx_description
1 polymer ?
#
loop_
_entity_poly.entity_id
_entity_poly.type
_entity_poly.pdbx_seq_one_letter_code
_entity_poly.pdbx_strand_id
1 'polypeptide(L)'
;YRDWLLSLTICDPACGSGAFLNQALDFLIAEHRYVDELQASLLGHSITFKDIGDHILDRNIYGVDINEESVDIARLSLWLRTATKGRKLNDLSSNIKCGNSLIDDPAVAGDKAFDWKKEFPQVFAKGGFDVVIGNPPYVRQELIKPFSASLEAGYQVFSGKADLFTYFYELAYRILSPHGLLSFISSGKFFQASYGTPLVTFLTKRFRFIEVVDFDDLDVFEGISAYPLIFTGRKEEEPKNY
;
A
#
# COMPACT_ATOMS: atom_id res chain seq x y z
N TYR A 1 18.14 4.75 -14.64
CA TYR A 1 16.76 5.05 -14.25
C TYR A 1 15.86 3.83 -14.41
N ARG A 2 15.90 3.11 -15.56
CA ARG A 2 15.12 1.90 -15.79
C ARG A 2 15.34 0.82 -14.73
N ASP A 3 16.59 0.50 -14.40
CA ASP A 3 16.92 -0.51 -13.39
C ASP A 3 16.39 -0.11 -12.01
N TRP A 4 16.40 1.19 -11.71
CA TRP A 4 15.79 1.72 -10.50
C TRP A 4 14.26 1.53 -10.51
N LEU A 5 13.56 1.87 -11.63
CA LEU A 5 12.13 1.61 -11.75
C LEU A 5 11.80 0.12 -11.50
N LEU A 6 12.58 -0.80 -12.10
CA LEU A 6 12.39 -2.25 -11.93
C LEU A 6 12.77 -2.77 -10.53
N SER A 7 13.49 -1.97 -9.73
CA SER A 7 13.85 -2.35 -8.35
C SER A 7 12.82 -1.92 -7.31
N LEU A 8 11.94 -0.96 -7.65
CA LEU A 8 10.92 -0.44 -6.75
C LEU A 8 9.92 -1.53 -6.34
N THR A 9 9.51 -1.49 -5.07
CA THR A 9 8.45 -2.35 -4.54
C THR A 9 7.32 -1.48 -4.01
N ILE A 10 6.12 -1.64 -4.57
CA ILE A 10 4.91 -0.87 -4.26
C ILE A 10 3.88 -1.82 -3.66
N CYS A 11 3.39 -1.52 -2.46
CA CYS A 11 2.43 -2.36 -1.76
C CYS A 11 1.16 -1.58 -1.38
N ASP A 12 0.02 -2.23 -1.59
CA ASP A 12 -1.25 -1.83 -0.98
C ASP A 12 -1.67 -2.88 0.07
N PRO A 13 -1.63 -2.55 1.37
CA PRO A 13 -1.91 -3.51 2.44
C PRO A 13 -3.41 -3.78 2.67
N ALA A 14 -4.30 -3.14 1.93
CA ALA A 14 -5.74 -3.35 1.93
C ALA A 14 -6.28 -3.17 0.50
N CYS A 15 -5.73 -3.95 -0.44
CA CYS A 15 -5.81 -3.66 -1.87
C CYS A 15 -7.21 -3.83 -2.48
N GLY A 16 -8.14 -4.49 -1.80
CA GLY A 16 -9.46 -4.77 -2.33
C GLY A 16 -9.35 -5.44 -3.70
N SER A 17 -10.09 -4.93 -4.68
CA SER A 17 -10.04 -5.38 -6.09
C SER A 17 -8.85 -4.81 -6.89
N GLY A 18 -7.89 -4.16 -6.24
CA GLY A 18 -6.64 -3.72 -6.84
C GLY A 18 -6.67 -2.35 -7.53
N ALA A 19 -7.57 -1.44 -7.18
CA ALA A 19 -7.71 -0.15 -7.85
C ALA A 19 -6.40 0.67 -7.82
N PHE A 20 -5.77 0.83 -6.66
CA PHE A 20 -4.49 1.53 -6.53
C PHE A 20 -3.35 0.80 -7.23
N LEU A 21 -3.31 -0.53 -7.13
CA LEU A 21 -2.29 -1.35 -7.79
C LEU A 21 -2.36 -1.26 -9.32
N ASN A 22 -3.57 -1.20 -9.89
CA ASN A 22 -3.76 -0.98 -11.32
C ASN A 22 -3.24 0.39 -11.77
N GLN A 23 -3.46 1.44 -10.99
CA GLN A 23 -2.94 2.78 -11.28
C GLN A 23 -1.40 2.82 -11.17
N ALA A 24 -0.82 2.16 -10.16
CA ALA A 24 0.62 2.03 -10.03
C ALA A 24 1.25 1.27 -11.22
N LEU A 25 0.60 0.21 -11.68
CA LEU A 25 1.01 -0.54 -12.87
C LEU A 25 0.99 0.34 -14.13
N ASP A 26 -0.12 1.06 -14.37
CA ASP A 26 -0.25 1.96 -15.52
C ASP A 26 0.82 3.06 -15.51
N PHE A 27 1.08 3.65 -14.33
CA PHE A 27 2.13 4.64 -14.15
C PHE A 27 3.51 4.08 -14.49
N LEU A 28 3.88 2.92 -13.95
CA LEU A 28 5.17 2.30 -14.23
C LEU A 28 5.33 1.92 -15.71
N ILE A 29 4.27 1.42 -16.35
CA ILE A 29 4.29 1.15 -17.80
C ILE A 29 4.53 2.44 -18.59
N ALA A 30 3.87 3.55 -18.21
CA ALA A 30 4.06 4.85 -18.86
C ALA A 30 5.50 5.37 -18.71
N GLU A 31 6.08 5.26 -17.49
CA GLU A 31 7.47 5.64 -17.22
C GLU A 31 8.47 4.82 -18.03
N HIS A 32 8.27 3.51 -18.16
CA HIS A 32 9.11 2.68 -19.00
C HIS A 32 9.03 3.05 -20.48
N ARG A 33 7.83 3.37 -21.00
CA ARG A 33 7.65 3.86 -22.38
C ARG A 33 8.37 5.19 -22.59
N TYR A 34 8.27 6.11 -21.64
CA TYR A 34 8.99 7.38 -21.69
C TYR A 34 10.51 7.17 -21.78
N VAL A 35 11.06 6.22 -21.00
CA VAL A 35 12.48 5.85 -21.09
C VAL A 35 12.83 5.28 -22.47
N ASP A 36 11.97 4.43 -23.07
CA ASP A 36 12.17 3.90 -24.41
C ASP A 36 12.21 5.01 -25.48
N GLU A 37 11.30 5.97 -25.40
CA GLU A 37 11.24 7.14 -26.30
C GLU A 37 12.50 8.02 -26.19
N LEU A 38 12.95 8.30 -24.95
CA LEU A 38 14.18 9.04 -24.73
C LEU A 38 15.40 8.31 -25.30
N GLN A 39 15.51 7.01 -25.09
CA GLN A 39 16.60 6.22 -25.63
C GLN A 39 16.56 6.19 -27.16
N ALA A 40 15.38 6.04 -27.77
CA ALA A 40 15.23 6.09 -29.23
C ALA A 40 15.67 7.43 -29.82
N SER A 41 15.33 8.54 -29.17
CA SER A 41 15.72 9.88 -29.62
C SER A 41 17.23 10.13 -29.51
N LEU A 42 17.89 9.58 -28.50
CA LEU A 42 19.33 9.77 -28.26
C LEU A 42 20.22 8.85 -29.08
N LEU A 43 19.77 7.60 -29.29
CA LEU A 43 20.60 6.55 -29.91
C LEU A 43 20.22 6.26 -31.36
N GLY A 44 19.15 6.87 -31.90
CA GLY A 44 18.67 6.68 -33.26
C GLY A 44 18.02 5.32 -33.53
N HIS A 45 17.82 4.49 -32.51
CA HIS A 45 17.11 3.21 -32.59
C HIS A 45 16.32 2.93 -31.32
N SER A 46 15.17 2.32 -31.50
CA SER A 46 14.30 1.93 -30.38
C SER A 46 14.75 0.58 -29.78
N ILE A 47 15.00 0.55 -28.48
CA ILE A 47 15.14 -0.67 -27.71
C ILE A 47 13.84 -0.84 -26.93
N THR A 48 12.83 -1.46 -27.55
CA THR A 48 11.56 -1.72 -26.87
C THR A 48 11.70 -2.98 -26.03
N PHE A 49 11.50 -2.86 -24.73
CA PHE A 49 11.37 -4.01 -23.85
C PHE A 49 10.01 -4.67 -24.10
N LYS A 50 10.02 -5.79 -24.82
CA LYS A 50 8.83 -6.64 -24.90
C LYS A 50 8.54 -7.13 -23.47
N ASP A 51 7.25 -7.13 -23.09
CA ASP A 51 6.78 -7.74 -21.86
C ASP A 51 7.09 -6.98 -20.56
N ILE A 52 7.33 -5.65 -20.64
CA ILE A 52 7.61 -4.82 -19.47
C ILE A 52 6.51 -4.91 -18.40
N GLY A 53 5.24 -5.03 -18.83
CA GLY A 53 4.10 -5.17 -17.90
C GLY A 53 4.23 -6.37 -16.97
N ASP A 54 4.70 -7.52 -17.49
CA ASP A 54 4.87 -8.71 -16.65
C ASP A 54 6.04 -8.57 -15.68
N HIS A 55 7.14 -7.95 -16.12
CA HIS A 55 8.26 -7.66 -15.22
C HIS A 55 7.84 -6.74 -14.07
N ILE A 56 6.98 -5.76 -14.36
CA ILE A 56 6.42 -4.86 -13.34
C ILE A 56 5.52 -5.66 -12.39
N LEU A 57 4.63 -6.51 -12.90
CA LEU A 57 3.76 -7.35 -12.07
C LEU A 57 4.55 -8.29 -11.17
N ASP A 58 5.61 -8.89 -11.67
CA ASP A 58 6.41 -9.85 -10.92
C ASP A 58 7.30 -9.19 -9.86
N ARG A 59 7.72 -7.94 -10.06
CA ARG A 59 8.76 -7.31 -9.24
C ARG A 59 8.33 -6.09 -8.44
N ASN A 60 7.36 -5.34 -8.97
CA ASN A 60 7.05 -4.02 -8.42
C ASN A 60 5.73 -3.99 -7.65
N ILE A 61 4.73 -4.81 -8.01
CA ILE A 61 3.35 -4.70 -7.52
C ILE A 61 3.06 -5.78 -6.49
N TYR A 62 2.66 -5.35 -5.29
CA TYR A 62 2.32 -6.21 -4.16
C TYR A 62 1.01 -5.75 -3.52
N GLY A 63 0.22 -6.69 -3.02
CA GLY A 63 -1.03 -6.37 -2.34
C GLY A 63 -1.45 -7.44 -1.35
N VAL A 64 -2.18 -7.02 -0.33
CA VAL A 64 -2.81 -7.91 0.64
C VAL A 64 -4.24 -7.45 0.88
N ASP A 65 -5.18 -8.39 0.92
CA ASP A 65 -6.53 -8.13 1.37
C ASP A 65 -7.07 -9.32 2.17
N ILE A 66 -7.97 -9.06 3.10
CA ILE A 66 -8.58 -10.11 3.93
C ILE A 66 -9.63 -10.92 3.17
N ASN A 67 -10.22 -10.33 2.13
CA ASN A 67 -11.27 -10.94 1.31
C ASN A 67 -10.65 -11.66 0.11
N GLU A 68 -10.83 -12.97 0.04
CA GLU A 68 -10.26 -13.82 -1.01
C GLU A 68 -10.83 -13.50 -2.41
N GLU A 69 -12.13 -13.21 -2.50
CA GLU A 69 -12.76 -12.84 -3.77
C GLU A 69 -12.19 -11.52 -4.32
N SER A 70 -11.93 -10.56 -3.41
CA SER A 70 -11.29 -9.29 -3.78
C SER A 70 -9.86 -9.51 -4.31
N VAL A 71 -9.10 -10.39 -3.67
CA VAL A 71 -7.74 -10.78 -4.09
C VAL A 71 -7.77 -11.41 -5.49
N ASP A 72 -8.73 -12.29 -5.76
CA ASP A 72 -8.86 -12.93 -7.08
C ASP A 72 -9.25 -11.91 -8.16
N ILE A 73 -10.14 -10.95 -7.84
CA ILE A 73 -10.47 -9.85 -8.74
C ILE A 73 -9.25 -8.96 -8.98
N ALA A 74 -8.45 -8.65 -7.95
CA ALA A 74 -7.23 -7.87 -8.09
C ALA A 74 -6.21 -8.55 -9.02
N ARG A 75 -5.96 -9.84 -8.82
CA ARG A 75 -5.09 -10.65 -9.69
C ARG A 75 -5.57 -10.63 -11.15
N LEU A 76 -6.87 -10.87 -11.34
CA LEU A 76 -7.48 -10.88 -12.68
C LEU A 76 -7.39 -9.51 -13.36
N SER A 77 -7.68 -8.42 -12.63
CA SER A 77 -7.64 -7.06 -13.18
C SER A 77 -6.23 -6.63 -13.59
N LEU A 78 -5.23 -6.91 -12.76
CA LEU A 78 -3.82 -6.66 -13.05
C LEU A 78 -3.34 -7.46 -14.26
N TRP A 79 -3.73 -8.74 -14.32
CA TRP A 79 -3.41 -9.59 -15.45
C TRP A 79 -4.02 -9.10 -16.77
N LEU A 80 -5.30 -8.72 -16.77
CA LEU A 80 -5.98 -8.23 -17.97
C LEU A 80 -5.31 -6.99 -18.57
N ARG A 81 -4.66 -6.16 -17.75
CA ARG A 81 -3.94 -4.97 -18.23
C ARG A 81 -2.65 -5.28 -18.97
N THR A 82 -2.02 -6.41 -18.70
CA THR A 82 -0.77 -6.85 -19.37
C THR A 82 -0.99 -7.96 -20.38
N ALA A 83 -2.23 -8.46 -20.52
CA ALA A 83 -2.55 -9.59 -21.36
C ALA A 83 -2.24 -9.34 -22.84
N THR A 84 -1.46 -10.23 -23.44
CA THR A 84 -1.18 -10.28 -24.86
C THR A 84 -1.61 -11.61 -25.46
N LYS A 85 -2.10 -11.58 -26.70
CA LYS A 85 -2.62 -12.80 -27.38
C LYS A 85 -1.55 -13.88 -27.47
N GLY A 86 -1.89 -15.08 -27.01
CA GLY A 86 -1.01 -16.27 -27.07
C GLY A 86 -0.03 -16.41 -25.91
N ARG A 87 -0.11 -15.55 -24.89
CA ARG A 87 0.77 -15.59 -23.72
C ARG A 87 0.11 -16.32 -22.54
N LYS A 88 0.93 -17.04 -21.77
CA LYS A 88 0.50 -17.69 -20.53
C LYS A 88 0.32 -16.63 -19.44
N LEU A 89 -0.71 -16.80 -18.62
CA LEU A 89 -0.95 -16.01 -17.40
C LEU A 89 0.22 -16.08 -16.43
N ASN A 90 0.66 -14.94 -15.90
CA ASN A 90 1.55 -14.93 -14.77
C ASN A 90 0.80 -15.34 -13.50
N ASP A 91 1.41 -16.17 -12.68
CA ASP A 91 0.88 -16.46 -11.35
C ASP A 91 1.22 -15.30 -10.40
N LEU A 92 0.22 -14.49 -10.07
CA LEU A 92 0.37 -13.36 -9.15
C LEU A 92 0.16 -13.76 -7.68
N SER A 93 0.01 -15.05 -7.36
CA SER A 93 -0.23 -15.52 -5.99
C SER A 93 0.92 -15.24 -5.03
N SER A 94 2.14 -15.07 -5.55
CA SER A 94 3.32 -14.69 -4.77
C SER A 94 3.29 -13.22 -4.33
N ASN A 95 2.61 -12.33 -5.08
CA ASN A 95 2.65 -10.88 -4.87
C ASN A 95 1.32 -10.33 -4.34
N ILE A 96 0.18 -10.90 -4.76
CA ILE A 96 -1.14 -10.49 -4.30
C ILE A 96 -1.71 -11.62 -3.44
N LYS A 97 -1.81 -11.37 -2.14
CA LYS A 97 -2.09 -12.41 -1.14
C LYS A 97 -3.34 -12.13 -0.33
N CYS A 98 -3.98 -13.21 0.14
CA CYS A 98 -5.11 -13.12 1.05
C CYS A 98 -4.63 -13.28 2.49
N GLY A 99 -5.00 -12.32 3.38
CA GLY A 99 -4.65 -12.39 4.79
C GLY A 99 -5.05 -11.13 5.56
N ASN A 100 -4.99 -11.23 6.88
CA ASN A 100 -5.23 -10.13 7.79
C ASN A 100 -3.95 -9.32 7.97
N SER A 101 -3.83 -8.22 7.26
CA SER A 101 -2.65 -7.35 7.26
C SER A 101 -2.21 -6.87 8.64
N LEU A 102 -3.14 -6.79 9.61
CA LEU A 102 -2.88 -6.22 10.94
C LEU A 102 -2.54 -7.27 12.00
N ILE A 103 -2.83 -8.56 11.76
CA ILE A 103 -2.73 -9.61 12.79
C ILE A 103 -2.03 -10.84 12.21
N ASP A 104 -0.90 -11.18 12.82
CA ASP A 104 -0.07 -12.33 12.47
C ASP A 104 -0.26 -13.54 13.42
N ASP A 105 -1.06 -13.37 14.50
CA ASP A 105 -1.35 -14.44 15.45
C ASP A 105 -2.48 -15.35 14.95
N PRO A 106 -2.19 -16.65 14.65
CA PRO A 106 -3.22 -17.60 14.25
C PRO A 106 -4.28 -17.88 15.33
N ALA A 107 -3.97 -17.64 16.60
CA ALA A 107 -4.94 -17.80 17.68
C ALA A 107 -6.06 -16.72 17.61
N VAL A 108 -5.77 -15.58 16.95
CA VAL A 108 -6.69 -14.44 16.82
C VAL A 108 -7.30 -14.38 15.42
N ALA A 109 -6.49 -14.50 14.37
CA ALA A 109 -6.90 -14.34 12.98
C ALA A 109 -7.16 -15.67 12.25
N GLY A 110 -6.91 -16.81 12.91
CA GLY A 110 -7.10 -18.14 12.30
C GLY A 110 -6.21 -18.35 11.08
N ASP A 111 -6.80 -18.86 10.03
CA ASP A 111 -6.18 -19.10 8.72
C ASP A 111 -5.86 -17.81 7.95
N LYS A 112 -6.39 -16.67 8.38
CA LYS A 112 -6.08 -15.35 7.80
C LYS A 112 -4.91 -14.65 8.49
N ALA A 113 -4.27 -15.23 9.53
CA ALA A 113 -3.08 -14.65 10.15
C ALA A 113 -1.99 -14.40 9.12
N PHE A 114 -1.38 -13.20 9.12
CA PHE A 114 -0.49 -12.78 8.06
C PHE A 114 0.84 -12.23 8.59
N ASP A 115 1.89 -13.01 8.45
CA ASP A 115 3.25 -12.60 8.80
C ASP A 115 3.95 -12.01 7.56
N TRP A 116 4.05 -10.70 7.49
CA TRP A 116 4.63 -9.97 6.36
C TRP A 116 6.03 -10.44 5.97
N LYS A 117 6.88 -10.79 6.96
CA LYS A 117 8.26 -11.21 6.69
C LYS A 117 8.34 -12.62 6.11
N LYS A 118 7.44 -13.51 6.53
CA LYS A 118 7.34 -14.85 5.98
C LYS A 118 6.73 -14.87 4.59
N GLU A 119 5.74 -13.98 4.39
CA GLU A 119 4.99 -13.92 3.13
C GLU A 119 5.78 -13.22 2.00
N PHE A 120 6.62 -12.22 2.33
CA PHE A 120 7.43 -11.47 1.37
C PHE A 120 8.92 -11.44 1.73
N PRO A 121 9.58 -12.61 1.90
CA PRO A 121 10.95 -12.67 2.40
C PRO A 121 11.95 -11.91 1.52
N GLN A 122 11.74 -11.91 0.20
CA GLN A 122 12.60 -11.20 -0.75
C GLN A 122 12.54 -9.66 -0.62
N VAL A 123 11.38 -9.12 -0.22
CA VAL A 123 11.19 -7.68 0.04
C VAL A 123 11.86 -7.30 1.35
N PHE A 124 11.61 -8.07 2.40
CA PHE A 124 12.18 -7.79 3.72
C PHE A 124 13.69 -8.06 3.81
N ALA A 125 14.25 -8.91 2.96
CA ALA A 125 15.70 -9.04 2.81
C ALA A 125 16.37 -7.74 2.30
N LYS A 126 15.60 -6.87 1.63
CA LYS A 126 16.04 -5.54 1.18
C LYS A 126 15.65 -4.40 2.16
N GLY A 127 15.00 -4.73 3.27
CA GLY A 127 14.60 -3.77 4.32
C GLY A 127 13.12 -3.40 4.34
N GLY A 128 12.30 -3.86 3.39
CA GLY A 128 10.86 -3.58 3.28
C GLY A 128 10.45 -3.00 1.93
N PHE A 129 9.23 -2.51 1.84
CA PHE A 129 8.69 -1.90 0.62
C PHE A 129 9.18 -0.46 0.43
N ASP A 130 9.43 -0.06 -0.81
CA ASP A 130 9.84 1.31 -1.14
C ASP A 130 8.66 2.29 -1.08
N VAL A 131 7.47 1.81 -1.45
CA VAL A 131 6.24 2.61 -1.44
C VAL A 131 5.09 1.80 -0.87
N VAL A 132 4.33 2.40 0.04
CA VAL A 132 3.04 1.88 0.52
C VAL A 132 1.96 2.88 0.15
N ILE A 133 0.96 2.42 -0.61
CA ILE A 133 -0.17 3.23 -1.08
C ILE A 133 -1.48 2.55 -0.75
N GLY A 134 -2.58 3.29 -0.72
CA GLY A 134 -3.90 2.67 -0.63
C GLY A 134 -4.97 3.55 0.02
N ASN A 135 -6.14 2.94 0.15
CA ASN A 135 -7.28 3.48 0.88
C ASN A 135 -7.68 2.46 1.97
N PRO A 136 -7.06 2.52 3.16
CA PRO A 136 -7.35 1.54 4.21
C PRO A 136 -8.82 1.59 4.65
N PRO A 137 -9.41 0.47 5.08
CA PRO A 137 -10.85 0.36 5.30
C PRO A 137 -11.35 1.18 6.49
N TYR A 138 -12.49 1.87 6.30
CA TYR A 138 -13.16 2.69 7.33
C TYR A 138 -14.11 1.84 8.20
N VAL A 139 -13.55 0.85 8.88
CA VAL A 139 -14.31 -0.02 9.81
C VAL A 139 -14.33 0.63 11.18
N ARG A 140 -15.54 0.88 11.69
CA ARG A 140 -15.74 1.50 13.00
C ARG A 140 -15.30 0.59 14.14
N GLN A 141 -14.89 1.19 15.24
CA GLN A 141 -14.40 0.52 16.46
C GLN A 141 -15.32 -0.60 16.98
N GLU A 142 -16.65 -0.45 16.83
CA GLU A 142 -17.59 -1.45 17.31
C GLU A 142 -17.41 -2.82 16.67
N LEU A 143 -17.01 -2.82 15.37
CA LEU A 143 -16.81 -4.03 14.58
C LEU A 143 -15.42 -4.66 14.79
N ILE A 144 -14.46 -3.89 15.30
CA ILE A 144 -13.11 -4.40 15.57
C ILE A 144 -12.89 -4.83 17.03
N LYS A 145 -13.90 -4.68 17.88
CA LYS A 145 -13.85 -5.10 19.30
C LYS A 145 -13.31 -6.52 19.52
N PRO A 146 -13.65 -7.54 18.72
CA PRO A 146 -13.12 -8.90 18.91
C PRO A 146 -11.58 -8.95 18.83
N PHE A 147 -10.95 -8.02 18.11
CA PHE A 147 -9.51 -7.94 17.92
C PHE A 147 -8.84 -6.88 18.78
N SER A 148 -9.60 -6.15 19.60
CA SER A 148 -9.14 -4.98 20.37
C SER A 148 -7.93 -5.30 21.26
N ALA A 149 -7.95 -6.42 21.97
CA ALA A 149 -6.84 -6.82 22.83
C ALA A 149 -5.53 -7.05 22.05
N SER A 150 -5.63 -7.65 20.87
CA SER A 150 -4.48 -7.88 20.00
C SER A 150 -3.94 -6.57 19.43
N LEU A 151 -4.83 -5.66 19.04
CA LEU A 151 -4.46 -4.33 18.55
C LEU A 151 -3.82 -3.47 19.64
N GLU A 152 -4.36 -3.53 20.89
CA GLU A 152 -3.80 -2.83 22.06
C GLU A 152 -2.39 -3.31 22.39
N ALA A 153 -2.19 -4.62 22.39
CA ALA A 153 -0.89 -5.21 22.63
C ALA A 153 0.12 -4.97 21.50
N GLY A 154 -0.38 -4.87 20.25
CA GLY A 154 0.46 -4.85 19.05
C GLY A 154 0.77 -3.46 18.50
N TYR A 155 -0.02 -2.42 18.78
CA TYR A 155 0.07 -1.12 18.10
C TYR A 155 0.20 0.06 19.08
N GLN A 156 1.17 0.94 18.81
CA GLN A 156 1.39 2.18 19.57
C GLN A 156 0.29 3.22 19.31
N VAL A 157 -0.32 3.18 18.12
CA VAL A 157 -1.43 4.06 17.72
C VAL A 157 -2.77 3.65 18.31
N PHE A 158 -2.81 2.61 19.14
CA PHE A 158 -4.05 2.10 19.72
C PHE A 158 -4.84 3.16 20.45
N SER A 159 -6.12 3.20 20.15
CA SER A 159 -7.14 3.91 20.93
C SER A 159 -8.44 3.11 20.85
N GLY A 160 -9.10 2.90 21.99
CA GLY A 160 -10.35 2.13 22.05
C GLY A 160 -11.53 2.75 21.29
N LYS A 161 -11.33 3.94 20.69
CA LYS A 161 -12.31 4.65 19.86
C LYS A 161 -11.82 4.85 18.43
N ALA A 162 -10.65 4.34 18.08
CA ALA A 162 -10.06 4.51 16.75
C ALA A 162 -10.68 3.56 15.73
N ASP A 163 -10.92 4.05 14.54
CA ASP A 163 -11.32 3.24 13.39
C ASP A 163 -10.14 2.42 12.85
N LEU A 164 -10.43 1.35 12.12
CA LEU A 164 -9.44 0.38 11.67
C LEU A 164 -8.31 0.99 10.84
N PHE A 165 -8.59 1.99 10.02
CA PHE A 165 -7.58 2.62 9.15
C PHE A 165 -6.39 3.21 9.92
N THR A 166 -6.56 3.60 11.19
CA THR A 166 -5.49 4.18 12.01
C THR A 166 -4.33 3.21 12.22
N TYR A 167 -4.62 1.92 12.34
CA TYR A 167 -3.61 0.86 12.51
C TYR A 167 -2.81 0.61 11.23
N PHE A 168 -3.40 0.86 10.07
CA PHE A 168 -2.71 0.72 8.78
C PHE A 168 -1.57 1.74 8.61
N TYR A 169 -1.64 2.91 9.24
CA TYR A 169 -0.53 3.87 9.24
C TYR A 169 0.70 3.32 9.98
N GLU A 170 0.51 2.70 11.14
CA GLU A 170 1.63 2.07 11.85
C GLU A 170 2.10 0.80 11.14
N LEU A 171 1.19 0.00 10.58
CA LEU A 171 1.55 -1.13 9.73
C LEU A 171 2.43 -0.66 8.57
N ALA A 172 2.00 0.38 7.84
CA ALA A 172 2.77 0.93 6.72
C ALA A 172 4.19 1.33 7.15
N TYR A 173 4.35 1.99 8.30
CA TYR A 173 5.68 2.28 8.85
C TYR A 173 6.51 1.02 9.08
N ARG A 174 5.90 -0.06 9.59
CA ARG A 174 6.60 -1.32 9.90
C ARG A 174 7.08 -2.05 8.65
N ILE A 175 6.28 -2.01 7.57
CA ILE A 175 6.58 -2.72 6.33
C ILE A 175 7.40 -1.90 5.32
N LEU A 176 7.49 -0.57 5.47
CA LEU A 176 8.33 0.29 4.65
C LEU A 176 9.82 0.07 4.90
N SER A 177 10.60 0.12 3.84
CA SER A 177 12.05 0.22 3.89
C SER A 177 12.50 1.55 4.54
N PRO A 178 13.75 1.69 5.00
CA PRO A 178 14.31 2.98 5.39
C PRO A 178 14.13 4.00 4.26
N HIS A 179 13.60 5.19 4.58
CA HIS A 179 13.26 6.26 3.63
C HIS A 179 12.15 5.94 2.62
N GLY A 180 11.44 4.82 2.79
CA GLY A 180 10.27 4.48 1.98
C GLY A 180 9.14 5.50 2.11
N LEU A 181 8.26 5.54 1.12
CA LEU A 181 7.16 6.50 1.01
C LEU A 181 5.83 5.85 1.39
N LEU A 182 5.07 6.54 2.22
CA LEU A 182 3.66 6.25 2.49
C LEU A 182 2.78 7.28 1.79
N SER A 183 1.73 6.84 1.10
CA SER A 183 0.66 7.72 0.63
C SER A 183 -0.69 7.03 0.79
N PHE A 184 -1.48 7.49 1.75
CA PHE A 184 -2.83 6.99 2.01
C PHE A 184 -3.88 8.07 1.81
N ILE A 185 -5.01 7.68 1.22
CA ILE A 185 -6.24 8.43 1.36
C ILE A 185 -7.06 7.81 2.49
N SER A 186 -7.48 8.60 3.47
CA SER A 186 -8.25 8.13 4.63
C SER A 186 -9.15 9.23 5.17
N SER A 187 -9.92 8.94 6.22
CA SER A 187 -10.68 10.01 6.90
C SER A 187 -9.74 10.92 7.67
N GLY A 188 -9.84 12.25 7.44
CA GLY A 188 -9.11 13.30 8.17
C GLY A 188 -9.61 13.54 9.60
N LYS A 189 -10.71 12.91 10.02
CA LYS A 189 -11.31 13.10 11.35
C LYS A 189 -10.35 12.85 12.52
N PHE A 190 -9.34 12.02 12.33
CA PHE A 190 -8.35 11.74 13.37
C PHE A 190 -7.50 12.96 13.76
N PHE A 191 -7.36 13.97 12.91
CA PHE A 191 -6.66 15.21 13.26
C PHE A 191 -7.45 16.07 14.24
N GLN A 192 -8.77 15.97 14.26
CA GLN A 192 -9.66 16.80 15.07
C GLN A 192 -10.16 16.07 16.33
N ALA A 193 -10.16 14.75 16.31
CA ALA A 193 -10.72 13.93 17.39
C ALA A 193 -9.65 13.46 18.38
N SER A 194 -10.03 13.40 19.67
CA SER A 194 -9.11 12.95 20.73
C SER A 194 -8.56 11.54 20.55
N TYR A 195 -9.31 10.65 19.87
CA TYR A 195 -8.84 9.29 19.58
C TYR A 195 -7.69 9.26 18.56
N GLY A 196 -7.51 10.30 17.78
CA GLY A 196 -6.45 10.41 16.78
C GLY A 196 -5.11 10.86 17.37
N THR A 197 -5.06 11.36 18.62
CA THR A 197 -3.82 11.83 19.23
C THR A 197 -2.67 10.83 19.20
N PRO A 198 -2.85 9.52 19.49
CA PRO A 198 -1.77 8.54 19.36
C PRO A 198 -1.25 8.44 17.93
N LEU A 199 -2.14 8.43 16.91
CA LEU A 199 -1.75 8.39 15.50
C LEU A 199 -0.98 9.64 15.09
N VAL A 200 -1.49 10.85 15.41
CA VAL A 200 -0.80 12.11 15.08
C VAL A 200 0.59 12.16 15.72
N THR A 201 0.70 11.76 17.00
CA THR A 201 1.99 11.66 17.69
C THR A 201 2.93 10.67 17.03
N PHE A 202 2.41 9.54 16.56
CA PHE A 202 3.19 8.54 15.84
C PHE A 202 3.69 9.07 14.49
N LEU A 203 2.80 9.67 13.70
CA LEU A 203 3.14 10.21 12.38
C LEU A 203 4.21 11.32 12.48
N THR A 204 4.04 12.26 13.40
CA THR A 204 5.01 13.38 13.60
C THR A 204 6.39 12.91 14.06
N LYS A 205 6.47 11.77 14.76
CA LYS A 205 7.75 11.19 15.23
C LYS A 205 8.41 10.25 14.22
N ARG A 206 7.66 9.71 13.25
CA ARG A 206 8.12 8.60 12.40
C ARG A 206 8.17 8.95 10.92
N PHE A 207 7.50 10.03 10.52
CA PHE A 207 7.46 10.44 9.12
C PHE A 207 7.88 11.90 8.96
N ARG A 208 8.69 12.16 7.95
CA ARG A 208 8.81 13.48 7.37
C ARG A 208 7.61 13.71 6.47
N PHE A 209 6.77 14.67 6.80
CA PHE A 209 5.61 15.04 6.00
C PHE A 209 6.08 15.66 4.67
N ILE A 210 5.55 15.14 3.57
CA ILE A 210 5.77 15.67 2.21
C ILE A 210 4.57 16.49 1.80
N GLU A 211 3.37 15.93 1.98
CA GLU A 211 2.13 16.56 1.56
C GLU A 211 0.97 16.09 2.44
N VAL A 212 0.06 16.99 2.74
CA VAL A 212 -1.24 16.68 3.35
C VAL A 212 -2.28 17.45 2.56
N VAL A 213 -3.20 16.72 1.90
CA VAL A 213 -4.31 17.32 1.15
C VAL A 213 -5.60 17.00 1.89
N ASP A 214 -6.19 18.01 2.49
CA ASP A 214 -7.49 17.91 3.17
C ASP A 214 -8.59 18.35 2.21
N PHE A 215 -9.54 17.47 1.94
CA PHE A 215 -10.68 17.76 1.06
C PHE A 215 -11.87 18.37 1.82
N ASP A 216 -11.77 18.45 3.16
CA ASP A 216 -12.80 19.00 4.05
C ASP A 216 -14.18 18.37 3.76
N ASP A 217 -15.17 19.22 3.49
CA ASP A 217 -16.56 18.82 3.19
C ASP A 217 -16.81 18.46 1.70
N LEU A 218 -15.76 18.41 0.87
CA LEU A 218 -15.94 18.08 -0.55
C LEU A 218 -16.39 16.62 -0.71
N ASP A 219 -17.44 16.40 -1.50
CA ASP A 219 -17.96 15.08 -1.88
C ASP A 219 -17.00 14.39 -2.87
N VAL A 220 -15.89 13.88 -2.36
CA VAL A 220 -14.92 13.11 -3.17
C VAL A 220 -15.46 11.72 -3.50
N PHE A 221 -16.30 11.16 -2.63
CA PHE A 221 -16.94 9.85 -2.82
C PHE A 221 -18.47 10.03 -2.80
N GLU A 222 -19.14 9.64 -3.88
CA GLU A 222 -20.60 9.75 -3.98
C GLU A 222 -21.31 9.08 -2.80
N GLY A 223 -22.11 9.84 -2.04
CA GLY A 223 -22.93 9.33 -0.94
C GLY A 223 -22.20 8.97 0.36
N ILE A 224 -20.91 9.29 0.50
CA ILE A 224 -20.12 9.00 1.69
C ILE A 224 -19.52 10.28 2.27
N SER A 225 -20.02 10.75 3.41
CA SER A 225 -19.41 11.84 4.19
C SER A 225 -18.16 11.33 4.92
N ALA A 226 -17.05 11.24 4.21
CA ALA A 226 -15.83 10.60 4.73
C ALA A 226 -14.76 11.61 5.20
N TYR A 227 -14.90 12.91 4.91
CA TYR A 227 -13.85 13.93 5.14
C TYR A 227 -12.49 13.41 4.64
N PRO A 228 -12.36 13.19 3.32
CA PRO A 228 -11.17 12.52 2.79
C PRO A 228 -9.94 13.38 3.00
N LEU A 229 -8.83 12.72 3.34
CA LEU A 229 -7.53 13.33 3.50
C LEU A 229 -6.47 12.45 2.85
N ILE A 230 -5.62 13.03 2.01
CA ILE A 230 -4.41 12.37 1.53
C ILE A 230 -3.25 12.78 2.42
N PHE A 231 -2.58 11.79 2.97
CA PHE A 231 -1.33 11.94 3.70
C PHE A 231 -0.20 11.31 2.89
N THR A 232 0.83 12.08 2.59
CA THR A 232 2.07 11.57 1.99
C THR A 232 3.25 11.91 2.89
N GLY A 233 4.00 10.87 3.29
CA GLY A 233 5.15 11.02 4.18
C GLY A 233 6.28 10.05 3.84
N ARG A 234 7.51 10.45 4.15
CA ARG A 234 8.70 9.60 4.05
C ARG A 234 9.03 9.05 5.44
N LYS A 235 9.25 7.75 5.52
CA LYS A 235 9.73 7.10 6.75
C LYS A 235 11.08 7.67 7.16
N GLU A 236 11.19 8.12 8.41
CA GLU A 236 12.44 8.55 9.04
C GLU A 236 12.60 7.82 10.38
N GLU A 237 13.83 7.38 10.70
CA GLU A 237 14.10 6.67 11.96
C GLU A 237 14.16 7.63 13.16
N GLU A 238 14.64 8.86 12.93
CA GLU A 238 14.60 9.97 13.89
C GLU A 238 14.29 11.27 13.15
N PRO A 239 13.09 11.84 13.29
CA PRO A 239 12.81 13.15 12.73
C PRO A 239 13.74 14.18 13.39
N LYS A 240 14.57 14.84 12.60
CA LYS A 240 15.30 15.99 13.09
C LYS A 240 14.29 17.06 13.51
N ASN A 241 14.34 17.45 14.77
CA ASN A 241 13.57 18.61 15.25
C ASN A 241 14.03 19.82 14.41
N TYR A 242 13.11 20.36 13.61
CA TYR A 242 13.28 21.65 12.93
C TYR A 242 12.71 22.75 13.80
#